data_2a33675d0de2f406ef82879710f71c3d
#
_entry.id   2a33675d0de2f406ef82879710f71c3d
#
_cell.length_a   1.000
_cell.length_b   1.000
_cell.length_c   1.000
_cell.angle_alpha   90.00
_cell.angle_beta   90.00
_cell.angle_gamma   90.00
#
_symmetry.space_group_name_H-M   'P 1'
#
loop_
_entity.id
_entity.type
_entity.pdbx_description
1 polymer ?
#
loop_
_entity_poly.entity_id
_entity_poly.type
_entity_poly.pdbx_seq_one_letter_code
_entity_poly.pdbx_strand_id
1 'polypeptide(L)'
;MVTGVDEERVVGQIGYPDRVVIESPTTVKGGQLFDITVQTYGPDGCWSDDGTTVSISGLSATVTPFDRKSGELCTHAPVEITHVASLTFNQPGEAQITIKGRDGTVERSVYVE
;
A
#
# COMPACT_ATOMS: atom_id res chain seq x y z
N MET A 1 21.62 23.64 2.74
CA MET A 1 21.56 23.13 2.83
C MET A 1 21.38 22.12 3.11
N VAL A 2 21.12 21.39 3.22
CA VAL A 2 20.92 20.48 3.43
C VAL A 2 20.84 19.79 3.72
N THR A 3 20.57 19.41 3.92
CA THR A 3 20.38 18.69 4.21
C THR A 3 20.46 17.51 4.24
N GLY A 4 20.76 17.02 4.38
CA GLY A 4 21.14 15.87 4.28
C GLY A 4 20.38 14.83 4.74
N VAL A 5 19.63 14.76 4.41
CA VAL A 5 18.96 14.03 4.93
C VAL A 5 19.02 12.70 4.56
N ASP A 6 19.02 11.81 5.32
CA ASP A 6 18.97 10.46 5.13
C ASP A 6 17.61 9.93 4.93
N GLU A 7 16.63 10.79 4.79
CA GLU A 7 15.26 10.38 4.61
C GLU A 7 14.92 10.33 3.15
N GLU A 8 14.36 9.23 2.74
CA GLU A 8 14.05 9.01 1.34
C GLU A 8 12.70 8.33 1.26
N ARG A 9 11.75 8.96 0.58
CA ARG A 9 10.42 8.41 0.38
C ARG A 9 10.39 7.62 -0.91
N VAL A 10 9.99 6.37 -0.83
CA VAL A 10 9.92 5.49 -1.99
C VAL A 10 8.62 4.71 -1.99
N VAL A 11 8.23 4.24 -3.14
CA VAL A 11 7.12 3.30 -3.23
C VAL A 11 7.54 2.01 -2.53
N GLY A 12 6.67 1.47 -1.71
CA GLY A 12 7.00 0.30 -0.92
C GLY A 12 7.13 -0.97 -1.74
N GLN A 13 7.92 -1.88 -1.26
CA GLN A 13 8.05 -3.20 -1.87
C GLN A 13 6.96 -4.10 -1.32
N ILE A 14 6.14 -4.69 -2.18
CA ILE A 14 4.97 -5.46 -1.75
C ILE A 14 5.32 -6.92 -1.46
N GLY A 15 6.25 -7.51 -2.17
CA GLY A 15 6.56 -8.93 -2.01
C GLY A 15 7.83 -9.17 -1.24
N TYR A 16 7.80 -10.15 -0.30
CA TYR A 16 9.01 -10.55 0.42
C TYR A 16 8.73 -11.77 1.30
N PRO A 17 9.57 -12.76 1.29
CA PRO A 17 10.56 -13.06 0.24
C PRO A 17 9.86 -13.52 -1.03
N ASP A 18 8.78 -14.29 -0.88
CA ASP A 18 8.00 -14.81 -1.99
C ASP A 18 6.52 -14.63 -1.78
N ARG A 19 6.12 -13.79 -0.86
CA ARG A 19 4.70 -13.65 -0.55
C ARG A 19 4.26 -12.19 -0.56
N VAL A 20 2.99 -12.03 -0.85
CA VAL A 20 2.31 -10.75 -0.87
C VAL A 20 1.19 -10.83 0.15
N VAL A 21 1.10 -9.84 1.04
CA VAL A 21 0.05 -9.80 2.05
C VAL A 21 -0.80 -8.57 1.81
N ILE A 22 -1.99 -8.80 1.26
CA ILE A 22 -2.97 -7.77 1.00
C ILE A 22 -4.31 -8.30 1.48
N GLU A 23 -4.98 -7.55 2.33
CA GLU A 23 -6.30 -7.91 2.83
C GLU A 23 -7.32 -6.92 2.29
N SER A 24 -8.32 -7.43 1.61
CA SER A 24 -9.40 -6.60 1.11
C SER A 24 -10.69 -7.40 1.15
N PRO A 25 -11.84 -6.74 1.36
CA PRO A 25 -13.11 -7.45 1.34
C PRO A 25 -13.41 -7.94 -0.08
N THR A 26 -14.21 -8.98 -0.20
CA THR A 26 -14.62 -9.47 -1.50
C THR A 26 -15.91 -8.80 -1.98
N THR A 27 -16.71 -8.27 -1.06
CA THR A 27 -17.97 -7.61 -1.38
C THR A 27 -18.16 -6.41 -0.45
N VAL A 28 -18.57 -5.30 -1.02
CA VAL A 28 -18.86 -4.07 -0.26
C VAL A 28 -20.14 -3.46 -0.78
N LYS A 29 -20.69 -2.51 -0.03
CA LYS A 29 -21.87 -1.77 -0.46
C LYS A 29 -21.45 -0.45 -1.11
N GLY A 30 -22.17 -0.06 -2.15
CA GLY A 30 -21.90 1.21 -2.83
C GLY A 30 -22.06 2.36 -1.85
N GLY A 31 -21.14 3.30 -1.90
CA GLY A 31 -21.15 4.48 -1.05
C GLY A 31 -20.63 4.26 0.35
N GLN A 32 -20.23 3.05 0.70
CA GLN A 32 -19.72 2.74 2.04
C GLN A 32 -18.20 2.66 2.03
N LEU A 33 -17.57 3.28 3.02
CA LEU A 33 -16.12 3.19 3.17
C LEU A 33 -15.72 1.80 3.60
N PHE A 34 -14.65 1.30 3.04
CA PHE A 34 -14.04 0.05 3.47
C PHE A 34 -12.52 0.19 3.42
N ASP A 35 -11.85 -0.66 4.18
CA ASP A 35 -10.40 -0.60 4.28
C ASP A 35 -9.74 -1.72 3.50
N ILE A 36 -8.60 -1.42 2.93
CA ILE A 36 -7.71 -2.40 2.36
C ILE A 36 -6.37 -2.29 3.09
N THR A 37 -5.79 -3.41 3.45
CA THR A 37 -4.53 -3.46 4.16
C THR A 37 -3.47 -4.04 3.25
N VAL A 38 -2.34 -3.33 3.14
CA VAL A 38 -1.22 -3.75 2.30
C VAL A 38 0.03 -3.78 3.16
N GLN A 39 0.75 -4.88 3.13
CA GLN A 39 2.05 -4.93 3.78
C GLN A 39 3.15 -4.63 2.79
N THR A 40 4.11 -3.80 3.21
CA THR A 40 5.33 -3.57 2.47
C THR A 40 6.50 -4.00 3.36
N TYR A 41 7.68 -4.06 2.78
CA TYR A 41 8.85 -4.60 3.46
C TYR A 41 10.04 -3.69 3.27
N GLY A 42 10.74 -3.44 4.37
CA GLY A 42 11.99 -2.72 4.35
C GLY A 42 13.14 -3.68 4.64
N PRO A 43 14.32 -3.46 4.05
CA PRO A 43 15.44 -4.38 4.24
C PRO A 43 16.09 -4.31 5.61
N ASP A 44 15.80 -3.28 6.38
CA ASP A 44 16.37 -3.14 7.72
C ASP A 44 15.42 -2.31 8.60
N GLY A 45 15.81 -2.08 9.85
CA GLY A 45 14.94 -1.44 10.82
C GLY A 45 14.79 0.05 10.70
N CYS A 46 15.42 0.68 9.71
CA CYS A 46 15.28 2.13 9.50
C CYS A 46 14.10 2.50 8.62
N TRP A 47 13.35 1.53 8.15
CA TRP A 47 12.23 1.77 7.24
C TRP A 47 10.91 1.84 8.00
N SER A 48 10.05 2.74 7.58
CA SER A 48 8.75 2.93 8.21
C SER A 48 7.73 3.43 7.19
N ASP A 49 6.46 3.40 7.60
CA ASP A 49 5.35 3.86 6.79
C ASP A 49 5.45 5.36 6.51
N ASP A 50 5.28 5.76 5.28
CA ASP A 50 5.26 7.17 4.89
C ASP A 50 4.01 7.49 4.08
N GLY A 51 2.91 6.86 4.42
CA GLY A 51 1.61 7.18 3.85
C GLY A 51 1.23 6.29 2.69
N THR A 52 0.00 6.45 2.28
CA THR A 52 -0.57 5.67 1.19
C THR A 52 -1.48 6.58 0.41
N THR A 53 -1.32 6.62 -0.90
CA THR A 53 -2.20 7.43 -1.74
C THR A 53 -3.23 6.54 -2.42
N VAL A 54 -4.42 7.09 -2.63
CA VAL A 54 -5.53 6.40 -3.26
C VAL A 54 -6.09 7.29 -4.36
N SER A 55 -6.32 6.70 -5.52
CA SER A 55 -6.95 7.38 -6.63
C SER A 55 -8.09 6.50 -7.12
N ILE A 56 -9.29 7.03 -7.23
CA ILE A 56 -10.48 6.27 -7.61
C ILE A 56 -11.15 6.93 -8.79
N SER A 57 -11.50 6.12 -9.78
CA SER A 57 -12.24 6.57 -10.96
C SER A 57 -13.21 5.47 -11.34
N GLY A 58 -14.52 5.72 -11.16
CA GLY A 58 -15.55 4.72 -11.45
C GLY A 58 -15.37 3.47 -10.61
N LEU A 59 -15.17 2.35 -11.25
CA LEU A 59 -14.95 1.06 -10.58
C LEU A 59 -13.47 0.66 -10.60
N SER A 60 -12.58 1.65 -10.72
CA SER A 60 -11.14 1.41 -10.68
C SER A 60 -10.51 2.22 -9.59
N ALA A 61 -9.58 1.65 -8.87
CA ALA A 61 -8.81 2.36 -7.84
C ALA A 61 -7.35 1.97 -7.93
N THR A 62 -6.49 2.91 -7.58
CA THR A 62 -5.06 2.67 -7.48
C THR A 62 -4.61 3.04 -6.08
N VAL A 63 -3.92 2.13 -5.43
CA VAL A 63 -3.40 2.31 -4.07
C VAL A 63 -1.89 2.22 -4.15
N THR A 64 -1.20 3.24 -3.66
CA THR A 64 0.25 3.28 -3.68
C THR A 64 0.77 3.48 -2.27
N PRO A 65 1.35 2.46 -1.63
CA PRO A 65 1.95 2.62 -0.32
C PRO A 65 3.36 3.19 -0.45
N PHE A 66 3.70 4.09 0.45
CA PHE A 66 5.04 4.70 0.47
C PHE A 66 5.73 4.38 1.79
N ASP A 67 7.01 4.12 1.69
CA ASP A 67 7.86 3.88 2.85
C ASP A 67 8.99 4.89 2.85
N ARG A 68 9.59 5.06 4.02
CA ARG A 68 10.66 6.04 4.21
C ARG A 68 11.78 5.37 4.97
N LYS A 69 13.00 5.64 4.53
CA LYS A 69 14.18 5.26 5.28
C LYS A 69 14.67 6.46 6.07
N SER A 70 14.89 6.28 7.38
CA SER A 70 15.44 7.31 8.21
C SER A 70 16.47 6.72 9.16
N GLY A 71 17.53 7.45 9.40
CA GLY A 71 18.56 7.04 10.34
C GLY A 71 19.73 6.35 9.69
N GLU A 72 20.78 6.18 10.47
CA GLU A 72 22.03 5.60 9.98
C GLU A 72 22.34 4.28 10.62
N LEU A 73 21.90 4.10 11.88
CA LEU A 73 22.13 2.86 12.58
C LEU A 73 20.87 2.03 12.53
N CYS A 74 20.89 1.00 11.73
CA CYS A 74 19.72 0.19 11.49
C CYS A 74 19.94 -1.24 11.89
N THR A 75 18.90 -1.89 12.42
CA THR A 75 18.98 -3.32 12.64
C THR A 75 19.07 -4.00 11.28
N HIS A 76 19.71 -5.13 11.21
CA HIS A 76 19.94 -5.81 9.94
C HIS A 76 18.84 -6.80 9.58
N ALA A 77 17.69 -6.68 10.21
CA ALA A 77 16.57 -7.58 9.93
C ALA A 77 15.50 -6.88 9.11
N PRO A 78 14.90 -7.55 8.14
CA PRO A 78 13.80 -6.95 7.38
C PRO A 78 12.64 -6.63 8.29
N VAL A 79 11.88 -5.59 7.93
CA VAL A 79 10.70 -5.18 8.70
C VAL A 79 9.46 -5.27 7.82
N GLU A 80 8.34 -5.57 8.46
CA GLU A 80 7.04 -5.53 7.81
C GLU A 80 6.38 -4.23 8.17
N ILE A 81 5.83 -3.54 7.18
CA ILE A 81 5.21 -2.24 7.36
C ILE A 81 3.77 -2.35 6.89
N THR A 82 2.83 -2.00 7.75
CA THR A 82 1.41 -2.14 7.45
C THR A 82 0.83 -0.80 7.00
N HIS A 83 0.18 -0.81 5.85
CA HIS A 83 -0.51 0.35 5.31
C HIS A 83 -2.00 0.04 5.25
N VAL A 84 -2.82 0.99 5.69
CA VAL A 84 -4.28 0.86 5.60
C VAL A 84 -4.79 2.00 4.75
N ALA A 85 -5.57 1.68 3.74
CA ALA A 85 -6.18 2.67 2.87
C ALA A 85 -7.69 2.51 2.90
N SER A 86 -8.42 3.62 2.94
CA SER A 86 -9.87 3.61 2.92
C SER A 86 -10.37 4.01 1.55
N LEU A 87 -11.30 3.24 1.02
CA LEU A 87 -11.84 3.45 -0.31
C LEU A 87 -13.36 3.45 -0.27
N THR A 88 -13.96 4.07 -1.28
CA THR A 88 -15.40 4.05 -1.49
C THR A 88 -15.67 3.95 -2.98
N PHE A 89 -16.51 3.02 -3.39
CA PHE A 89 -17.00 2.95 -4.75
C PHE A 89 -18.48 3.30 -4.75
N ASN A 90 -18.90 4.16 -5.67
CA ASN A 90 -20.29 4.64 -5.72
C ASN A 90 -21.11 3.99 -6.81
N GLN A 91 -20.52 3.07 -7.57
CA GLN A 91 -21.23 2.38 -8.63
C GLN A 91 -21.29 0.90 -8.32
N PRO A 92 -22.41 0.21 -8.63
CA PRO A 92 -22.43 -1.22 -8.44
C PRO A 92 -21.66 -1.93 -9.55
N GLY A 93 -21.17 -3.10 -9.27
CA GLY A 93 -20.44 -3.91 -10.23
C GLY A 93 -19.11 -4.37 -9.69
N GLU A 94 -18.34 -5.01 -10.55
CA GLU A 94 -17.03 -5.50 -10.15
C GLU A 94 -16.01 -4.37 -10.23
N ALA A 95 -15.38 -4.07 -9.11
CA ALA A 95 -14.37 -3.04 -9.04
C ALA A 95 -12.99 -3.68 -9.03
N GLN A 96 -12.01 -2.97 -9.60
CA GLN A 96 -10.65 -3.43 -9.69
C GLN A 96 -9.77 -2.48 -8.88
N ILE A 97 -8.98 -3.04 -7.98
CA ILE A 97 -8.04 -2.26 -7.18
C ILE A 97 -6.64 -2.68 -7.59
N THR A 98 -5.84 -1.72 -8.04
CA THR A 98 -4.45 -1.94 -8.41
C THR A 98 -3.57 -1.42 -7.28
N ILE A 99 -2.75 -2.28 -6.70
CA ILE A 99 -1.80 -1.88 -5.67
C ILE A 99 -0.44 -1.76 -6.35
N LYS A 100 0.12 -0.56 -6.31
CA LYS A 100 1.39 -0.29 -6.96
C LYS A 100 2.54 -0.42 -5.99
N GLY A 101 3.40 -1.39 -6.22
CA GLY A 101 4.61 -1.57 -5.45
C GLY A 101 5.84 -1.23 -6.27
N ARG A 102 6.95 -1.02 -5.58
CA ARG A 102 8.24 -0.77 -6.25
C ARG A 102 8.66 -1.98 -7.07
N ASP A 103 8.26 -3.16 -6.64
CA ASP A 103 8.62 -4.42 -7.28
C ASP A 103 7.54 -4.96 -8.23
N GLY A 104 6.50 -4.20 -8.48
CA GLY A 104 5.44 -4.60 -9.41
C GLY A 104 4.06 -4.24 -8.89
N THR A 105 3.03 -4.58 -9.64
CA THR A 105 1.65 -4.29 -9.27
C THR A 105 0.92 -5.58 -8.93
N VAL A 106 -0.07 -5.46 -8.04
CA VAL A 106 -0.95 -6.56 -7.68
C VAL A 106 -2.38 -6.05 -7.82
N GLU A 107 -3.26 -6.89 -8.35
CA GLU A 107 -4.65 -6.50 -8.54
C GLU A 107 -5.56 -7.32 -7.65
N ARG A 108 -6.62 -6.68 -7.17
CA ARG A 108 -7.67 -7.32 -6.38
C ARG A 108 -9.02 -6.87 -6.89
N SER A 109 -9.98 -7.77 -6.89
CA SER A 109 -11.35 -7.48 -7.32
C SER A 109 -12.26 -7.41 -6.10
N VAL A 110 -13.19 -6.47 -6.14
CA VAL A 110 -14.20 -6.31 -5.08
C VAL A 110 -15.54 -6.14 -5.76
N TYR A 111 -16.55 -6.87 -5.35
CA TYR A 111 -17.89 -6.70 -5.90
C TYR A 111 -18.64 -5.64 -5.11
N VAL A 112 -19.15 -4.63 -5.79
CA VAL A 112 -19.90 -3.53 -5.18
C VAL A 112 -21.38 -3.77 -5.41
N GLU A 113 -22.12 -3.90 -4.32
CA GLU A 113 -23.57 -4.11 -4.37
C GLU A 113 -24.35 -2.85 -4.59
#